data_2c497093f98243329452eb778769beb2
#
_entry.id   2c497093f98243329452eb778769beb2
#
_cell.length_a   1.000
_cell.length_b   1.000
_cell.length_c   1.000
_cell.angle_alpha   90.00
_cell.angle_beta   90.00
_cell.angle_gamma   90.00
#
_symmetry.space_group_name_H-M   'P 1'
#
loop_
_entity.id
_entity.type
_entity.pdbx_description
1 polymer ?
#
loop_
_entity_poly.entity_id
_entity_poly.type
_entity_poly.pdbx_seq_one_letter_code
_entity_poly.pdbx_strand_id
1 'polypeptide(L)'
;MATTLQALGMVETKGLVGSIEAADAMVKAANVALIGKVHVGGGLVTVMVRGDVGAVKAATDAGAAAAAKIGELVSVHVIPRPHGDVEMILPTLATGDK
;
A
#
# COMPACT_ATOMS: atom_id res chain seq x y z
N MET A 1 16.00 7.85 -8.68
CA MET A 1 16.29 7.20 -9.06
C MET A 1 15.44 6.26 -9.48
N ALA A 2 15.52 5.48 -9.50
CA ALA A 2 14.80 4.44 -10.10
C ALA A 2 13.46 4.19 -9.50
N THR A 3 12.96 5.11 -8.75
CA THR A 3 11.64 4.94 -8.16
C THR A 3 10.57 4.79 -9.23
N THR A 4 10.78 5.37 -10.41
CA THR A 4 9.81 5.24 -11.47
C THR A 4 9.65 3.82 -11.96
N LEU A 5 10.57 2.93 -11.62
CA LEU A 5 10.49 1.53 -12.01
C LEU A 5 9.90 0.64 -10.93
N GLN A 6 9.59 1.20 -9.78
CA GLN A 6 9.08 0.40 -8.68
C GLN A 6 7.60 0.10 -8.83
N ALA A 7 7.23 -1.09 -8.43
CA ALA A 7 5.83 -1.48 -8.38
C ALA A 7 5.10 -0.72 -7.29
N LEU A 8 3.80 -0.62 -7.43
CA LEU A 8 2.92 0.02 -6.46
C LEU A 8 1.93 -1.03 -5.96
N GLY A 9 1.84 -1.19 -4.66
CA GLY A 9 0.87 -2.09 -4.05
C GLY A 9 -0.11 -1.31 -3.19
N MET A 10 -1.37 -1.75 -3.20
CA MET A 10 -2.43 -1.05 -2.49
C MET A 10 -3.34 -2.05 -1.82
N VAL A 11 -3.70 -1.76 -0.57
CA VAL A 11 -4.68 -2.55 0.18
C VAL A 11 -5.71 -1.59 0.73
N GLU A 12 -6.97 -1.80 0.38
CA GLU A 12 -8.06 -0.95 0.84
C GLU A 12 -8.96 -1.71 1.80
N THR A 13 -9.25 -1.08 2.93
CA THR A 13 -10.09 -1.66 3.97
C THR A 13 -11.20 -0.69 4.33
N LYS A 14 -12.22 -1.20 4.98
CA LYS A 14 -13.20 -0.36 5.61
C LYS A 14 -12.79 -0.20 7.07
N GLY A 15 -12.47 1.03 7.45
CA GLY A 15 -12.01 1.34 8.79
C GLY A 15 -10.50 1.41 8.91
N LEU A 16 -10.06 2.21 9.86
CA LEU A 16 -8.65 2.48 10.07
C LEU A 16 -7.89 1.28 10.65
N VAL A 17 -8.52 0.54 11.53
CA VAL A 17 -7.83 -0.55 12.22
C VAL A 17 -7.34 -1.60 11.24
N GLY A 18 -8.19 -1.99 10.30
CA GLY A 18 -7.79 -2.95 9.28
C GLY A 18 -6.66 -2.43 8.42
N SER A 19 -6.67 -1.14 8.08
CA SER A 19 -5.62 -0.56 7.24
C SER A 19 -4.28 -0.53 7.96
N ILE A 20 -4.26 -0.24 9.25
CA ILE A 20 -3.03 -0.21 10.02
C ILE A 20 -2.46 -1.62 10.16
N GLU A 21 -3.32 -2.60 10.40
CA GLU A 21 -2.90 -3.99 10.46
C GLU A 21 -2.31 -4.42 9.11
N ALA A 22 -2.97 -4.04 8.01
CA ALA A 22 -2.45 -4.35 6.68
C ALA A 22 -1.08 -3.72 6.47
N ALA A 23 -0.93 -2.44 6.83
CA ALA A 23 0.34 -1.73 6.64
C ALA A 23 1.46 -2.41 7.41
N ASP A 24 1.20 -2.77 8.66
CA ASP A 24 2.19 -3.46 9.49
C ASP A 24 2.60 -4.79 8.87
N ALA A 25 1.61 -5.59 8.45
CA ALA A 25 1.89 -6.88 7.85
C ALA A 25 2.70 -6.75 6.56
N MET A 26 2.40 -5.74 5.77
CA MET A 26 3.10 -5.53 4.51
C MET A 26 4.58 -5.24 4.70
N VAL A 27 4.91 -4.32 5.60
CA VAL A 27 6.31 -3.96 5.79
C VAL A 27 7.09 -5.03 6.54
N LYS A 28 6.41 -5.91 7.28
CA LYS A 28 7.05 -7.04 7.93
C LYS A 28 7.30 -8.20 6.97
N ALA A 29 6.45 -8.34 5.95
CA ALA A 29 6.52 -9.49 5.05
C ALA A 29 7.57 -9.37 3.97
N ALA A 30 7.89 -8.16 3.53
CA ALA A 30 8.79 -7.98 2.41
C ALA A 30 9.48 -6.63 2.48
N ASN A 31 10.53 -6.48 1.69
CA ASN A 31 11.29 -5.23 1.66
C ASN A 31 10.57 -4.21 0.77
N VAL A 32 9.59 -3.54 1.35
CA VAL A 32 8.82 -2.50 0.67
C VAL A 32 8.81 -1.23 1.51
N ALA A 33 8.59 -0.11 0.85
CA ALA A 33 8.47 1.17 1.53
C ALA A 33 7.00 1.55 1.62
N LEU A 34 6.54 1.85 2.82
CA LEU A 34 5.18 2.33 3.03
C LEU A 34 5.16 3.81 2.66
N ILE A 35 4.37 4.17 1.65
CA ILE A 35 4.38 5.55 1.18
C ILE A 35 3.21 6.38 1.69
N GLY A 36 2.18 5.75 2.20
CA GLY A 36 1.12 6.54 2.75
C GLY A 36 -0.19 5.82 2.93
N LYS A 37 -1.11 6.58 3.46
CA LYS A 37 -2.45 6.15 3.77
C LYS A 37 -3.38 7.24 3.27
N VAL A 38 -4.45 6.86 2.58
CA VAL A 38 -5.42 7.81 2.06
C VAL A 38 -6.81 7.44 2.58
N HIS A 39 -7.48 8.41 3.17
CA HIS A 39 -8.87 8.25 3.58
C HIS A 39 -9.73 8.70 2.42
N VAL A 40 -10.54 7.78 1.89
CA VAL A 40 -11.29 8.02 0.67
C VAL A 40 -12.69 8.52 0.93
N GLY A 41 -13.19 8.33 2.14
CA GLY A 41 -14.57 8.64 2.49
C GLY A 41 -15.36 7.36 2.70
N GLY A 42 -16.48 7.46 3.40
CA GLY A 42 -17.30 6.30 3.68
C GLY A 42 -16.65 5.26 4.57
N GLY A 43 -15.60 5.66 5.31
CA GLY A 43 -14.85 4.73 6.15
C GLY A 43 -13.77 3.96 5.41
N LEU A 44 -13.58 4.21 4.12
CA LEU A 44 -12.58 3.49 3.34
C LEU A 44 -11.20 4.11 3.51
N VAL A 45 -10.20 3.25 3.69
CA VAL A 45 -8.82 3.65 3.88
C VAL A 45 -7.94 2.79 3.00
N THR A 46 -7.05 3.41 2.23
CA THR A 46 -6.11 2.70 1.38
C THR A 46 -4.70 2.94 1.87
N VAL A 47 -3.93 1.87 2.05
CA VAL A 47 -2.50 1.97 2.36
C VAL A 47 -1.71 1.51 1.16
N MET A 48 -0.56 2.15 0.92
CA MET A 48 0.22 1.94 -0.30
C MET A 48 1.66 1.67 0.01
N VAL A 49 2.27 0.77 -0.76
CA VAL A 49 3.69 0.43 -0.64
C VAL A 49 4.35 0.45 -2.00
N ARG A 50 5.67 0.65 -2.00
CA ARG A 50 6.51 0.62 -3.20
C ARG A 50 7.66 -0.36 -2.99
N GLY A 51 8.15 -0.89 -4.09
CA GLY A 51 9.31 -1.78 -4.07
C GLY A 51 9.38 -2.62 -5.33
N ASP A 52 10.26 -3.61 -5.34
CA ASP A 52 10.33 -4.54 -6.46
C ASP A 52 9.01 -5.29 -6.56
N VAL A 53 8.63 -5.68 -7.78
CA VAL A 53 7.32 -6.27 -8.01
C VAL A 53 7.08 -7.53 -7.17
N GLY A 54 8.08 -8.38 -7.03
CA GLY A 54 7.94 -9.59 -6.21
C GLY A 54 7.71 -9.26 -4.74
N ALA A 55 8.44 -8.28 -4.23
CA ALA A 55 8.28 -7.85 -2.85
C ALA A 55 6.90 -7.21 -2.63
N VAL A 56 6.45 -6.39 -3.58
CA VAL A 56 5.15 -5.75 -3.46
C VAL A 56 4.02 -6.77 -3.51
N LYS A 57 4.13 -7.80 -4.36
CA LYS A 57 3.13 -8.86 -4.39
C LYS A 57 3.07 -9.61 -3.07
N ALA A 58 4.23 -9.97 -2.52
CA ALA A 58 4.27 -10.66 -1.23
C ALA A 58 3.71 -9.79 -0.12
N ALA A 59 4.04 -8.50 -0.14
CA ALA A 59 3.55 -7.57 0.87
C ALA A 59 2.03 -7.44 0.80
N THR A 60 1.46 -7.24 -0.40
CA THR A 60 0.02 -7.06 -0.52
C THR A 60 -0.75 -8.32 -0.14
N ASP A 61 -0.20 -9.50 -0.45
CA ASP A 61 -0.83 -10.74 -0.03
C ASP A 61 -0.88 -10.83 1.50
N ALA A 62 0.22 -10.50 2.15
CA ALA A 62 0.27 -10.53 3.61
C ALA A 62 -0.65 -9.49 4.23
N GLY A 63 -0.68 -8.29 3.64
CA GLY A 63 -1.53 -7.21 4.13
C GLY A 63 -3.00 -7.55 4.01
N ALA A 64 -3.39 -8.11 2.88
CA ALA A 64 -4.78 -8.50 2.65
C ALA A 64 -5.21 -9.57 3.65
N ALA A 65 -4.37 -10.57 3.87
CA ALA A 65 -4.69 -11.65 4.81
C ALA A 65 -4.83 -11.11 6.23
N ALA A 66 -3.94 -10.22 6.64
CA ALA A 66 -3.98 -9.64 7.98
C ALA A 66 -5.23 -8.78 8.17
N ALA A 67 -5.54 -7.94 7.19
CA ALA A 67 -6.71 -7.07 7.28
C ALA A 67 -7.99 -7.89 7.36
N ALA A 68 -8.09 -8.97 6.59
CA ALA A 68 -9.30 -9.79 6.55
C ALA A 68 -9.59 -10.46 7.88
N LYS A 69 -8.56 -10.65 8.72
CA LYS A 69 -8.76 -11.30 10.01
C LYS A 69 -9.39 -10.39 11.05
N ILE A 70 -9.15 -9.09 10.95
CA ILE A 70 -9.59 -8.18 12.00
C ILE A 70 -10.56 -7.10 11.51
N GLY A 71 -10.79 -7.04 10.22
CA GLY A 71 -11.66 -6.01 9.68
C GLY A 71 -12.21 -6.43 8.34
N GLU A 72 -12.64 -5.44 7.58
CA GLU A 72 -13.23 -5.69 6.28
C GLU A 72 -12.27 -5.31 5.18
N LEU A 73 -11.80 -6.31 4.43
CA LEU A 73 -10.96 -6.09 3.26
C LEU A 73 -11.85 -5.72 2.08
N VAL A 74 -11.56 -4.61 1.43
CA VAL A 74 -12.35 -4.12 0.31
C VAL A 74 -11.70 -4.48 -1.02
N SER A 75 -10.42 -4.13 -1.21
CA SER A 75 -9.74 -4.46 -2.45
C SER A 75 -8.23 -4.48 -2.26
N VAL A 76 -7.57 -5.18 -3.17
CA VAL A 76 -6.12 -5.32 -3.20
C VAL A 76 -5.68 -5.21 -4.63
N HIS A 77 -4.62 -4.47 -4.91
CA HIS A 77 -4.14 -4.37 -6.28
C HIS A 77 -2.64 -4.09 -6.31
N VAL A 78 -1.99 -4.60 -7.35
CA VAL A 78 -0.58 -4.32 -7.61
C VAL A 78 -0.47 -3.79 -9.03
N ILE A 79 0.21 -2.67 -9.18
CA ILE A 79 0.56 -2.15 -10.49
C ILE A 79 2.06 -2.39 -10.65
N PRO A 80 2.47 -3.35 -11.48
CA PRO A 80 3.89 -3.72 -11.56
C PRO A 80 4.79 -2.60 -12.08
N ARG A 81 4.31 -1.81 -13.02
CA ARG A 81 5.10 -0.75 -13.62
C ARG A 81 4.24 0.48 -13.85
N PRO A 82 3.98 1.26 -12.81
CA PRO A 82 3.15 2.45 -12.98
C PRO A 82 3.77 3.41 -13.98
N HIS A 83 2.94 4.03 -14.79
CA HIS A 83 3.41 5.06 -15.72
C HIS A 83 3.98 6.22 -14.88
N GLY A 84 5.00 6.88 -15.41
CA GLY A 84 5.64 7.98 -14.67
C GLY A 84 4.67 9.07 -14.24
N ASP A 85 3.65 9.35 -15.05
CA ASP A 85 2.68 10.40 -14.72
C ASP A 85 1.84 10.06 -13.48
N VAL A 86 1.71 8.78 -13.16
CA VAL A 86 0.94 8.36 -11.98
C VAL A 86 1.62 8.83 -10.70
N GLU A 87 2.93 8.99 -10.72
CA GLU A 87 3.67 9.48 -9.56
C GLU A 87 3.14 10.82 -9.06
N MET A 88 2.56 11.61 -9.93
CA MET A 88 2.10 12.94 -9.58
C MET A 88 0.91 12.92 -8.63
N ILE A 89 0.15 11.84 -8.62
CA ILE A 89 -1.05 11.78 -7.78
C ILE A 89 -0.91 10.85 -6.58
N LEU A 90 0.26 10.23 -6.41
CA LEU A 90 0.48 9.33 -5.28
C LEU A 90 0.96 10.11 -4.06
N PRO A 91 0.69 9.58 -2.85
CA PRO A 91 1.28 10.18 -1.66
C PRO A 91 2.79 10.11 -1.76
N THR A 92 3.46 11.18 -1.35
CA THR A 92 4.91 11.16 -1.30
C THR A 92 5.34 10.57 0.04
N LEU A 93 6.54 9.99 0.04
CA LEU A 93 7.10 9.56 1.29
C LEU A 93 7.19 10.77 2.20
N ALA A 94 6.82 10.52 3.38
CA ALA A 94 6.85 11.61 4.31
C ALA A 94 8.26 11.91 4.66
N THR A 95 8.90 12.62 3.87
CA THR A 95 10.18 12.95 4.21
C THR A 95 10.13 14.31 4.30
N GLY A 96 10.08 14.24 4.35
CA GLY A 96 9.92 15.11 4.39
C GLY A 96 9.02 15.68 4.28
N ASP A 97 8.70 15.75 4.11
CA ASP A 97 7.79 16.12 3.92
C ASP A 97 7.09 16.11 4.74
N LYS A 98 7.25 15.78 5.20
CA LYS A 98 6.69 15.74 5.90
C LYS A 98 6.83 16.06 6.55
#